data_7d782cb067cf0edfb7cb2a444a0fb031
#
_entry.id   7d782cb067cf0edfb7cb2a444a0fb031
#
_cell.length_a   1.000
_cell.length_b   1.000
_cell.length_c   1.000
_cell.angle_alpha   90.00
_cell.angle_beta   90.00
_cell.angle_gamma   90.00
#
_symmetry.space_group_name_H-M   'P 1'
#
loop_
_entity.id
_entity.type
_entity.pdbx_description
1 polymer ?
#
loop_
_entity_poly.entity_id
_entity_poly.type
_entity_poly.pdbx_seq_one_letter_code
_entity_poly.pdbx_strand_id
1 'polypeptide(L)'
;RDRLIGNYATISGGEDNIAYGESSSISGGNANGTYGLHSSISGGRGNNAGGEIGSVMGGSQNNADGKGSTLGGGLGNTGKGEWSSVFGGSKNEAVGTGATILGGGGREFTGTKFVTHKNIANGEYATIVGTRDANSVGNGSTILGGAGGVTLGKVSTSVGGGFTGSKAENSVALGYKSGSVVKYGTALGHESVATEEGTIAFGHDAGDVSGYKVVYQKKEITNHLGNKVWVPDYDKDPTVTPTTFDKAKYNRLVKLADGIDAHDAVTVGQLESAIGELQSAGTKLQTTVNQATASSYALAGLHPNFSEGETGLGLSVGFGHYHGTTAIALGAFYRPTRNIQWNLGTVIGKGNQGFNGGFSIKVGPESKKVANESMEARIAIRTTNFRIGESLNK
;
A
#
# COMPACT_ATOMS: atom_id res chain seq x y z
N ARG A 1 34.04 45.44 32.06
CA ARG A 1 34.66 46.45 31.15
C ARG A 1 34.87 45.80 29.79
N ASP A 2 34.47 46.50 28.73
CA ASP A 2 34.71 46.07 27.35
C ASP A 2 36.20 45.97 27.03
N ARG A 3 36.57 44.96 26.22
CA ARG A 3 37.95 44.68 25.85
C ARG A 3 38.08 44.60 24.32
N LEU A 4 38.79 45.55 23.76
CA LEU A 4 39.19 45.58 22.36
C LEU A 4 40.60 44.99 22.23
N ILE A 5 40.72 43.84 21.51
CA ILE A 5 41.96 43.09 21.39
C ILE A 5 42.38 42.91 19.94
N GLY A 6 41.42 42.61 19.05
CA GLY A 6 41.70 42.41 17.64
C GLY A 6 42.05 43.67 16.88
N ASN A 7 42.89 43.59 15.86
CA ASN A 7 43.18 44.71 14.95
C ASN A 7 41.85 45.08 14.22
N TYR A 8 41.56 46.37 14.14
CA TYR A 8 40.36 46.92 13.54
C TYR A 8 39.05 46.43 14.18
N ALA A 9 39.11 45.83 15.37
CA ALA A 9 37.92 45.41 16.09
C ALA A 9 37.16 46.62 16.65
N THR A 10 35.84 46.51 16.77
CA THR A 10 34.97 47.57 17.28
C THR A 10 34.00 47.08 18.33
N ILE A 11 33.77 47.86 19.37
CA ILE A 11 32.66 47.70 20.33
C ILE A 11 31.99 49.08 20.45
N SER A 12 30.70 49.15 20.08
CA SER A 12 29.98 50.41 20.07
C SER A 12 29.36 50.77 21.44
N GLY A 13 29.25 49.82 22.36
CA GLY A 13 28.73 50.02 23.70
C GLY A 13 28.44 48.74 24.45
N GLY A 14 27.81 48.84 25.63
CA GLY A 14 27.45 47.70 26.46
C GLY A 14 28.37 47.51 27.66
N GLU A 15 28.43 46.27 28.17
CA GLU A 15 29.22 45.93 29.35
C GLU A 15 29.88 44.56 29.20
N ASP A 16 31.12 44.43 29.57
CA ASP A 16 31.91 43.19 29.59
C ASP A 16 32.02 42.46 28.23
N ASN A 17 31.94 43.20 27.13
CA ASN A 17 32.10 42.65 25.80
C ASN A 17 33.58 42.49 25.41
N ILE A 18 33.91 41.48 24.61
CA ILE A 18 35.29 41.21 24.17
C ILE A 18 35.31 41.07 22.65
N ALA A 19 35.99 42.01 21.96
CA ALA A 19 36.24 41.92 20.52
C ALA A 19 37.68 41.47 20.29
N TYR A 20 37.91 40.17 20.14
CA TYR A 20 39.21 39.55 19.99
C TYR A 20 39.60 39.32 18.53
N GLY A 21 38.64 38.94 17.68
CA GLY A 21 38.89 38.67 16.26
C GLY A 21 39.31 39.92 15.49
N GLU A 22 40.22 39.80 14.53
CA GLU A 22 40.58 40.89 13.63
C GLU A 22 39.34 41.33 12.82
N SER A 23 39.17 42.65 12.72
CA SER A 23 38.01 43.26 12.05
C SER A 23 36.64 42.76 12.58
N SER A 24 36.60 42.30 13.80
CA SER A 24 35.36 41.86 14.42
C SER A 24 34.57 43.03 15.03
N SER A 25 33.25 42.84 15.19
CA SER A 25 32.39 43.91 15.68
C SER A 25 31.38 43.47 16.72
N ILE A 26 31.17 44.26 17.78
CA ILE A 26 30.06 44.11 18.73
C ILE A 26 29.35 45.45 18.83
N SER A 27 28.03 45.47 18.47
CA SER A 27 27.27 46.72 18.55
C SER A 27 26.83 47.04 19.97
N GLY A 28 26.72 46.05 20.86
CA GLY A 28 26.36 46.30 22.25
C GLY A 28 26.03 45.02 23.03
N GLY A 29 25.29 45.16 24.14
CA GLY A 29 24.85 44.05 24.99
C GLY A 29 25.80 43.79 26.16
N ASN A 30 25.73 42.59 26.76
CA ASN A 30 26.49 42.24 27.94
C ASN A 30 27.21 40.89 27.77
N ALA A 31 28.49 40.87 28.09
CA ALA A 31 29.35 39.68 28.09
C ALA A 31 29.38 38.92 26.75
N ASN A 32 29.28 39.60 25.60
CA ASN A 32 29.41 39.04 24.28
C ASN A 32 30.89 38.97 23.84
N GLY A 33 31.23 37.92 23.07
CA GLY A 33 32.62 37.73 22.60
C GLY A 33 32.70 37.45 21.10
N THR A 34 33.46 38.23 20.34
CA THR A 34 33.84 37.95 18.95
C THR A 34 35.27 37.46 18.88
N TYR A 35 35.51 36.23 18.46
CA TYR A 35 36.83 35.61 18.38
C TYR A 35 37.26 35.30 16.95
N GLY A 36 36.31 35.09 16.05
CA GLY A 36 36.59 34.83 14.65
C GLY A 36 36.97 36.08 13.86
N LEU A 37 37.81 35.92 12.82
CA LEU A 37 38.11 36.96 11.84
C LEU A 37 36.79 37.43 11.19
N HIS A 38 36.58 38.78 11.12
CA HIS A 38 35.38 39.41 10.57
C HIS A 38 34.05 38.95 11.26
N SER A 39 34.12 38.38 12.46
CA SER A 39 32.91 37.95 13.16
C SER A 39 32.12 39.13 13.71
N SER A 40 30.82 38.96 13.92
CA SER A 40 29.96 40.05 14.37
C SER A 40 28.91 39.62 15.40
N ILE A 41 28.63 40.50 16.38
CA ILE A 41 27.50 40.34 17.30
C ILE A 41 26.75 41.67 17.38
N SER A 42 25.45 41.66 17.06
CA SER A 42 24.66 42.89 17.14
C SER A 42 24.25 43.23 18.57
N GLY A 43 24.16 42.25 19.47
CA GLY A 43 23.81 42.48 20.88
C GLY A 43 23.43 41.23 21.65
N GLY A 44 22.64 41.41 22.73
CA GLY A 44 22.21 40.31 23.58
C GLY A 44 23.15 40.05 24.76
N ARG A 45 23.14 38.83 25.30
CA ARG A 45 23.92 38.48 26.49
C ARG A 45 24.69 37.18 26.35
N GLY A 46 25.96 37.19 26.56
CA GLY A 46 26.82 36.01 26.63
C GLY A 46 26.89 35.25 25.29
N ASN A 47 26.68 35.94 24.17
CA ASN A 47 26.79 35.36 22.84
C ASN A 47 28.27 35.27 22.42
N ASN A 48 28.59 34.26 21.63
CA ASN A 48 29.91 34.02 21.09
C ASN A 48 29.88 33.91 19.55
N ALA A 49 30.74 34.63 18.86
CA ALA A 49 30.99 34.48 17.43
C ALA A 49 32.45 34.03 17.25
N GLY A 50 32.67 32.71 17.34
CA GLY A 50 34.01 32.09 17.30
C GLY A 50 34.47 31.77 15.91
N GLY A 51 33.56 31.50 14.96
CA GLY A 51 33.88 31.19 13.56
C GLY A 51 34.32 32.40 12.74
N GLU A 52 35.23 32.20 11.78
CA GLU A 52 35.53 33.19 10.75
C GLU A 52 34.22 33.62 10.05
N ILE A 53 33.97 34.92 9.96
CA ILE A 53 32.71 35.50 9.42
C ILE A 53 31.46 35.04 10.22
N GLY A 54 31.62 34.46 11.41
CA GLY A 54 30.52 34.05 12.27
C GLY A 54 29.65 35.22 12.71
N SER A 55 28.34 35.09 12.71
CA SER A 55 27.42 36.18 13.03
C SER A 55 26.36 35.77 14.05
N VAL A 56 26.12 36.61 15.07
CA VAL A 56 25.04 36.49 16.04
C VAL A 56 24.24 37.80 16.08
N MET A 57 22.96 37.74 15.71
CA MET A 57 22.10 38.94 15.72
C MET A 57 21.65 39.34 17.12
N GLY A 58 21.63 38.40 18.08
CA GLY A 58 21.23 38.71 19.46
C GLY A 58 20.85 37.47 20.26
N GLY A 59 19.96 37.63 21.25
CA GLY A 59 19.54 36.55 22.13
C GLY A 59 20.51 36.34 23.30
N SER A 60 20.54 35.12 23.84
CA SER A 60 21.37 34.81 24.99
C SER A 60 22.12 33.49 24.83
N GLN A 61 23.40 33.46 25.15
CA GLN A 61 24.23 32.25 25.13
C GLN A 61 24.29 31.51 23.80
N ASN A 62 24.12 32.20 22.67
CA ASN A 62 24.24 31.65 21.35
C ASN A 62 25.68 31.58 20.90
N ASN A 63 26.08 30.54 20.18
CA ASN A 63 27.46 30.27 19.82
C ASN A 63 27.61 29.97 18.31
N ALA A 64 28.15 30.92 17.55
CA ALA A 64 28.45 30.80 16.13
C ALA A 64 29.93 30.38 15.94
N ASP A 65 30.20 29.06 16.02
CA ASP A 65 31.56 28.49 15.95
C ASP A 65 32.00 28.12 14.53
N GLY A 66 31.05 27.73 13.67
CA GLY A 66 31.36 27.37 12.29
C GLY A 66 31.75 28.59 11.45
N LYS A 67 32.65 28.41 10.48
CA LYS A 67 32.94 29.43 9.47
C LYS A 67 31.69 29.87 8.76
N GLY A 68 31.40 31.15 8.70
CA GLY A 68 30.20 31.71 8.07
C GLY A 68 28.88 31.32 8.76
N SER A 69 28.92 30.75 9.97
CA SER A 69 27.70 30.37 10.68
C SER A 69 26.91 31.61 11.12
N THR A 70 25.57 31.51 11.06
CA THR A 70 24.68 32.62 11.39
C THR A 70 23.64 32.22 12.43
N LEU A 71 23.53 32.98 13.52
CA LEU A 71 22.54 32.79 14.56
C LEU A 71 21.60 34.00 14.66
N GLY A 72 20.33 33.83 14.37
CA GLY A 72 19.33 34.89 14.36
C GLY A 72 18.80 35.28 15.75
N GLY A 73 19.25 34.58 16.81
CA GLY A 73 18.84 34.84 18.21
C GLY A 73 18.40 33.59 18.95
N GLY A 74 17.56 33.76 19.98
CA GLY A 74 17.09 32.67 20.83
C GLY A 74 17.97 32.42 22.04
N LEU A 75 17.93 31.21 22.61
CA LEU A 75 18.65 30.89 23.86
C LEU A 75 19.54 29.64 23.68
N GLY A 76 20.85 29.83 23.80
CA GLY A 76 21.82 28.74 23.84
C GLY A 76 21.88 27.89 22.58
N ASN A 77 21.62 28.50 21.43
CA ASN A 77 21.73 27.84 20.11
C ASN A 77 23.20 27.79 19.67
N THR A 78 23.55 26.80 18.88
CA THR A 78 24.92 26.63 18.39
C THR A 78 24.94 26.33 16.88
N GLY A 79 25.73 27.07 16.13
CA GLY A 79 26.09 26.82 14.74
C GLY A 79 27.52 26.33 14.66
N LYS A 80 27.75 25.01 14.51
CA LYS A 80 29.07 24.38 14.44
C LYS A 80 29.54 24.15 13.01
N GLY A 81 28.59 23.81 12.15
CA GLY A 81 28.87 23.53 10.74
C GLY A 81 29.29 24.78 9.98
N GLU A 82 30.14 24.63 8.99
CA GLU A 82 30.47 25.70 8.06
C GLU A 82 29.19 26.16 7.36
N TRP A 83 28.93 27.46 7.29
CA TRP A 83 27.72 28.06 6.72
C TRP A 83 26.40 27.59 7.36
N SER A 84 26.45 27.03 8.55
CA SER A 84 25.24 26.63 9.27
C SER A 84 24.42 27.80 9.77
N SER A 85 23.11 27.62 9.92
CA SER A 85 22.21 28.68 10.33
C SER A 85 21.21 28.21 11.40
N VAL A 86 21.01 29.00 12.45
CA VAL A 86 19.96 28.79 13.45
C VAL A 86 19.18 30.05 13.68
N PHE A 87 17.89 30.08 13.38
CA PHE A 87 17.03 31.23 13.58
C PHE A 87 16.04 30.98 14.72
N GLY A 88 16.37 31.48 15.90
CA GLY A 88 15.53 31.42 17.10
C GLY A 88 15.51 30.06 17.79
N GLY A 89 14.52 29.91 18.69
CA GLY A 89 14.37 28.69 19.50
C GLY A 89 15.35 28.58 20.64
N SER A 90 15.50 27.37 21.20
CA SER A 90 16.40 27.16 22.34
C SER A 90 17.13 25.82 22.22
N LYS A 91 18.44 25.85 22.50
CA LYS A 91 19.31 24.68 22.57
C LYS A 91 19.41 23.90 21.25
N ASN A 92 19.18 24.56 20.10
CA ASN A 92 19.34 23.96 18.78
C ASN A 92 20.83 23.89 18.40
N GLU A 93 21.23 22.82 17.72
CA GLU A 93 22.58 22.61 17.22
C GLU A 93 22.60 22.31 15.72
N ALA A 94 23.04 23.24 14.90
CA ALA A 94 23.32 23.06 13.48
C ALA A 94 24.79 22.65 13.32
N VAL A 95 25.02 21.36 13.06
CA VAL A 95 26.33 20.71 13.08
C VAL A 95 26.88 20.47 11.67
N GLY A 96 26.04 20.03 10.76
CA GLY A 96 26.46 19.78 9.38
C GLY A 96 26.75 21.05 8.60
N THR A 97 27.64 20.97 7.60
CA THR A 97 27.89 22.05 6.64
C THR A 97 26.60 22.49 5.99
N GLY A 98 26.29 23.77 5.96
CA GLY A 98 25.05 24.32 5.42
C GLY A 98 23.76 23.90 6.16
N ALA A 99 23.87 23.24 7.31
CA ALA A 99 22.70 22.82 8.08
C ALA A 99 21.88 23.99 8.59
N THR A 100 20.56 23.89 8.55
CA THR A 100 19.66 24.98 8.93
C THR A 100 18.63 24.52 9.97
N ILE A 101 18.46 25.31 11.04
CA ILE A 101 17.38 25.11 12.01
C ILE A 101 16.56 26.39 12.14
N LEU A 102 15.25 26.31 11.88
CA LEU A 102 14.31 27.41 12.04
C LEU A 102 13.43 27.17 13.27
N GLY A 103 13.82 27.75 14.41
CA GLY A 103 13.05 27.68 15.66
C GLY A 103 13.04 26.30 16.32
N GLY A 104 12.11 26.12 17.25
CA GLY A 104 11.94 24.86 17.98
C GLY A 104 12.95 24.69 19.13
N GLY A 105 13.10 23.44 19.58
CA GLY A 105 13.80 23.16 20.84
C GLY A 105 13.06 23.70 22.06
N GLY A 106 13.72 23.82 23.18
CA GLY A 106 13.14 24.48 24.35
C GLY A 106 13.38 23.78 25.67
N ARG A 107 12.73 24.31 26.71
CA ARG A 107 12.73 23.70 28.04
C ARG A 107 11.28 23.53 28.50
N GLU A 108 10.96 22.37 28.99
CA GLU A 108 9.65 22.05 29.55
C GLU A 108 9.81 21.78 31.05
N PHE A 109 8.95 22.35 31.87
CA PHE A 109 8.90 22.05 33.30
C PHE A 109 7.86 20.92 33.52
N THR A 110 8.33 19.78 33.97
CA THR A 110 7.50 18.58 34.19
C THR A 110 7.00 18.46 35.64
N GLY A 111 6.89 19.57 36.35
CA GLY A 111 6.43 19.61 37.73
C GLY A 111 7.55 19.36 38.78
N THR A 112 8.57 18.60 38.43
CA THR A 112 9.69 18.28 39.35
C THR A 112 11.06 18.69 38.78
N LYS A 113 11.22 18.74 37.47
CA LYS A 113 12.46 19.07 36.79
C LYS A 113 12.23 19.75 35.45
N PHE A 114 13.24 20.47 34.99
CA PHE A 114 13.27 20.97 33.60
C PHE A 114 13.79 19.89 32.65
N VAL A 115 13.04 19.59 31.63
CA VAL A 115 13.49 18.79 30.49
C VAL A 115 13.92 19.75 29.38
N THR A 116 15.08 19.53 28.82
CA THR A 116 15.60 20.34 27.70
C THR A 116 15.33 19.57 26.41
N HIS A 117 14.62 20.19 25.52
CA HIS A 117 14.34 19.70 24.17
C HIS A 117 15.32 20.32 23.19
N LYS A 118 15.95 19.53 22.36
CA LYS A 118 17.05 19.93 21.51
C LYS A 118 16.85 19.39 20.09
N ASN A 119 17.01 20.25 19.09
CA ASN A 119 17.10 19.83 17.72
C ASN A 119 18.54 19.74 17.26
N ILE A 120 18.92 18.72 16.52
CA ILE A 120 20.27 18.51 16.00
C ILE A 120 20.19 18.28 14.49
N ALA A 121 20.71 19.24 13.72
CA ALA A 121 20.88 19.09 12.27
C ALA A 121 22.34 18.70 12.00
N ASN A 122 22.63 17.39 11.93
CA ASN A 122 23.98 16.85 11.80
C ASN A 122 24.38 16.55 10.34
N GLY A 123 23.43 16.22 9.47
CA GLY A 123 23.70 16.00 8.06
C GLY A 123 24.09 17.30 7.33
N GLU A 124 24.93 17.20 6.32
CA GLU A 124 25.21 18.33 5.42
C GLU A 124 23.90 18.80 4.77
N TYR A 125 23.66 20.10 4.74
CA TYR A 125 22.45 20.73 4.21
C TYR A 125 21.13 20.20 4.86
N ALA A 126 21.23 19.59 6.06
CA ALA A 126 20.06 19.14 6.79
C ALA A 126 19.22 20.31 7.28
N THR A 127 17.91 20.19 7.21
CA THR A 127 16.97 21.26 7.60
C THR A 127 16.00 20.77 8.67
N ILE A 128 15.85 21.55 9.74
CA ILE A 128 14.86 21.33 10.79
C ILE A 128 14.02 22.58 11.00
N VAL A 129 12.70 22.45 10.99
CA VAL A 129 11.78 23.58 11.16
C VAL A 129 10.75 23.29 12.25
N GLY A 130 10.71 24.13 13.30
CA GLY A 130 9.63 24.18 14.27
C GLY A 130 9.40 22.89 15.07
N THR A 131 10.43 22.14 15.39
CA THR A 131 10.37 20.83 16.04
C THR A 131 10.84 20.84 17.49
N ARG A 132 10.62 19.73 18.17
CA ARG A 132 11.14 19.43 19.50
C ARG A 132 11.78 18.03 19.49
N ASP A 133 13.04 17.93 19.94
CA ASP A 133 13.84 16.69 19.99
C ASP A 133 14.04 16.00 18.63
N ALA A 134 14.21 16.78 17.58
CA ALA A 134 14.44 16.27 16.24
C ALA A 134 15.93 16.03 15.95
N ASN A 135 16.23 14.95 15.22
CA ASN A 135 17.57 14.62 14.74
C ASN A 135 17.57 14.39 13.23
N SER A 136 18.19 15.33 12.49
CA SER A 136 18.38 15.23 11.04
C SER A 136 19.84 14.83 10.76
N VAL A 137 20.08 13.54 10.53
CA VAL A 137 21.43 12.96 10.36
C VAL A 137 21.76 12.76 8.88
N GLY A 138 20.78 12.44 8.06
CA GLY A 138 20.97 12.25 6.62
C GLY A 138 21.31 13.55 5.89
N ASN A 139 22.28 13.53 4.97
CA ASN A 139 22.61 14.68 4.15
C ASN A 139 21.41 15.10 3.29
N GLY A 140 21.13 16.40 3.23
CA GLY A 140 19.99 16.97 2.51
C GLY A 140 18.62 16.59 3.09
N SER A 141 18.57 16.01 4.29
CA SER A 141 17.30 15.59 4.87
C SER A 141 16.54 16.74 5.54
N THR A 142 15.23 16.63 5.61
CA THR A 142 14.35 17.69 6.13
C THR A 142 13.39 17.15 7.19
N ILE A 143 13.26 17.86 8.31
CA ILE A 143 12.25 17.61 9.33
C ILE A 143 11.38 18.85 9.51
N LEU A 144 10.07 18.71 9.35
CA LEU A 144 9.09 19.79 9.48
C LEU A 144 8.09 19.47 10.60
N GLY A 145 8.08 20.27 11.65
CA GLY A 145 7.13 20.20 12.76
C GLY A 145 7.17 18.87 13.54
N GLY A 146 6.32 18.78 14.56
CA GLY A 146 6.19 17.59 15.39
C GLY A 146 7.20 17.49 16.52
N ALA A 147 7.30 16.29 17.11
CA ALA A 147 8.22 15.99 18.19
C ALA A 147 8.91 14.65 17.95
N GLY A 148 10.22 14.57 18.24
CA GLY A 148 10.99 13.34 18.14
C GLY A 148 11.25 12.85 16.71
N GLY A 149 11.13 13.70 15.70
CA GLY A 149 11.42 13.34 14.30
C GLY A 149 12.88 12.95 14.10
N VAL A 150 13.12 11.87 13.34
CA VAL A 150 14.47 11.38 13.04
C VAL A 150 14.61 11.08 11.56
N THR A 151 15.55 11.72 10.87
CA THR A 151 15.89 11.42 9.48
C THR A 151 17.33 10.91 9.40
N LEU A 152 17.49 9.65 9.01
CA LEU A 152 18.80 9.02 8.79
C LEU A 152 19.12 8.88 7.29
N GLY A 153 18.10 8.77 6.46
CA GLY A 153 18.23 8.63 5.02
C GLY A 153 18.63 9.93 4.33
N LYS A 154 19.45 9.86 3.28
CA LYS A 154 19.81 11.01 2.48
C LYS A 154 18.60 11.55 1.71
N VAL A 155 18.51 12.88 1.57
CA VAL A 155 17.45 13.57 0.81
C VAL A 155 16.04 13.11 1.22
N SER A 156 15.87 12.73 2.47
CA SER A 156 14.60 12.23 2.99
C SER A 156 13.85 13.31 3.78
N THR A 157 12.53 13.21 3.82
CA THR A 157 11.67 14.19 4.48
C THR A 157 10.79 13.53 5.53
N SER A 158 10.74 14.13 6.72
CA SER A 158 9.83 13.76 7.81
C SER A 158 8.98 14.96 8.21
N VAL A 159 7.67 14.78 8.28
CA VAL A 159 6.72 15.82 8.68
C VAL A 159 5.83 15.30 9.81
N GLY A 160 5.72 16.10 10.90
CA GLY A 160 4.81 15.80 12.00
C GLY A 160 5.35 14.78 13.02
N GLY A 161 6.67 14.60 13.12
CA GLY A 161 7.29 13.66 14.09
C GLY A 161 7.42 12.24 13.56
N GLY A 162 7.58 12.10 12.25
CA GLY A 162 7.92 10.84 11.59
C GLY A 162 9.42 10.53 11.62
N PHE A 163 9.82 9.45 10.93
CA PHE A 163 11.21 9.02 10.86
C PHE A 163 11.57 8.45 9.48
N THR A 164 12.88 8.48 9.15
CA THR A 164 13.41 7.76 7.98
C THR A 164 14.64 6.97 8.39
N GLY A 165 14.71 5.71 7.94
CA GLY A 165 15.84 4.82 8.20
C GLY A 165 17.09 5.19 7.39
N SER A 166 18.25 4.63 7.74
CA SER A 166 19.52 4.89 7.06
C SER A 166 19.54 4.47 5.58
N LYS A 167 18.71 3.50 5.21
CA LYS A 167 18.53 3.05 3.81
C LYS A 167 17.43 3.81 3.06
N ALA A 168 16.69 4.67 3.75
CA ALA A 168 15.54 5.39 3.20
C ALA A 168 15.98 6.66 2.44
N GLU A 169 16.75 6.51 1.38
CA GLU A 169 17.09 7.63 0.49
C GLU A 169 15.88 8.08 -0.31
N ASN A 170 15.73 9.39 -0.54
CA ASN A 170 14.65 9.99 -1.32
C ASN A 170 13.25 9.54 -0.84
N SER A 171 13.08 9.37 0.47
CA SER A 171 11.86 8.87 1.07
C SER A 171 11.09 9.94 1.84
N VAL A 172 9.80 9.71 2.06
CA VAL A 172 8.91 10.65 2.75
C VAL A 172 8.15 9.95 3.87
N ALA A 173 8.12 10.57 5.05
CA ALA A 173 7.30 10.16 6.18
C ALA A 173 6.40 11.33 6.59
N LEU A 174 5.09 11.20 6.38
CA LEU A 174 4.11 12.24 6.66
C LEU A 174 3.09 11.76 7.70
N GLY A 175 3.23 12.26 8.92
CA GLY A 175 2.38 11.95 10.07
C GLY A 175 3.18 11.60 11.32
N TYR A 176 2.49 11.61 12.48
CA TYR A 176 3.11 11.24 13.76
C TYR A 176 3.49 9.76 13.76
N LYS A 177 4.75 9.46 14.11
CA LYS A 177 5.34 8.12 14.05
C LYS A 177 5.23 7.41 12.70
N SER A 178 4.95 8.16 11.62
CA SER A 178 5.09 7.60 10.28
C SER A 178 6.55 7.38 9.95
N GLY A 179 6.87 6.38 9.12
CA GLY A 179 8.25 6.10 8.81
C GLY A 179 8.49 5.43 7.46
N SER A 180 9.65 5.67 6.87
CA SER A 180 10.15 4.89 5.76
C SER A 180 11.51 4.30 6.14
N VAL A 181 11.69 3.00 5.90
CA VAL A 181 12.95 2.30 6.17
C VAL A 181 13.65 1.86 4.88
N VAL A 182 13.08 2.20 3.75
CA VAL A 182 13.50 1.82 2.41
C VAL A 182 13.63 3.01 1.48
N LYS A 183 14.37 2.82 0.39
CA LYS A 183 14.56 3.80 -0.67
C LYS A 183 13.26 4.09 -1.42
N TYR A 184 13.00 5.36 -1.75
CA TYR A 184 11.79 5.82 -2.45
C TYR A 184 10.46 5.45 -1.76
N GLY A 185 10.49 5.02 -0.50
CA GLY A 185 9.27 4.70 0.24
C GLY A 185 8.56 5.96 0.72
N THR A 186 7.24 5.97 0.68
CA THR A 186 6.40 7.03 1.23
C THR A 186 5.47 6.44 2.29
N ALA A 187 5.56 6.92 3.53
CA ALA A 187 4.62 6.58 4.59
C ALA A 187 3.63 7.72 4.79
N LEU A 188 2.36 7.47 4.61
CA LEU A 188 1.32 8.48 4.70
C LEU A 188 0.29 8.14 5.78
N GLY A 189 0.20 9.01 6.78
CA GLY A 189 -0.73 8.88 7.90
C GLY A 189 -0.05 8.47 9.20
N HIS A 190 -0.82 8.58 10.31
CA HIS A 190 -0.36 8.25 11.66
C HIS A 190 0.09 6.79 11.75
N GLU A 191 1.33 6.59 12.18
CA GLU A 191 1.95 5.26 12.37
C GLU A 191 2.06 4.40 11.08
N SER A 192 2.04 5.00 9.90
CA SER A 192 2.28 4.26 8.65
C SER A 192 3.77 4.02 8.44
N VAL A 193 4.15 2.84 7.92
CA VAL A 193 5.56 2.50 7.66
C VAL A 193 5.73 1.90 6.27
N ALA A 194 6.57 2.53 5.44
CA ALA A 194 6.97 1.99 4.15
C ALA A 194 8.18 1.05 4.35
N THR A 195 7.98 -0.23 4.07
CA THR A 195 8.97 -1.31 4.20
C THR A 195 9.41 -1.91 2.87
N GLU A 196 8.72 -1.55 1.79
CA GLU A 196 9.03 -1.98 0.43
C GLU A 196 9.43 -0.78 -0.44
N GLU A 197 10.47 -0.96 -1.27
CA GLU A 197 11.01 0.11 -2.12
C GLU A 197 9.99 0.61 -3.14
N GLY A 198 9.88 1.93 -3.27
CA GLY A 198 9.00 2.58 -4.24
C GLY A 198 7.51 2.50 -3.91
N THR A 199 7.13 2.15 -2.67
CA THR A 199 5.73 2.02 -2.26
C THR A 199 5.21 3.20 -1.45
N ILE A 200 3.87 3.33 -1.41
CA ILE A 200 3.15 4.22 -0.50
C ILE A 200 2.42 3.35 0.53
N ALA A 201 2.81 3.48 1.81
CA ALA A 201 2.21 2.73 2.91
C ALA A 201 1.18 3.58 3.66
N PHE A 202 0.03 2.95 4.00
CA PHE A 202 -1.05 3.53 4.79
C PHE A 202 -1.27 2.77 6.10
N GLY A 203 -0.25 2.11 6.63
CA GLY A 203 -0.28 1.34 7.87
C GLY A 203 1.07 0.72 8.17
N HIS A 204 1.10 -0.21 9.11
CA HIS A 204 2.29 -1.00 9.48
C HIS A 204 1.91 -2.39 9.97
N ASP A 205 2.84 -3.31 9.89
CA ASP A 205 2.74 -4.64 10.49
C ASP A 205 3.35 -4.68 11.90
N ALA A 206 3.05 -5.72 12.65
CA ALA A 206 3.72 -5.99 13.92
C ALA A 206 5.20 -6.30 13.64
N GLY A 207 6.09 -5.68 14.41
CA GLY A 207 7.54 -5.79 14.20
C GLY A 207 8.15 -4.71 13.31
N ASP A 208 7.34 -3.94 12.57
CA ASP A 208 7.84 -2.81 11.81
C ASP A 208 8.47 -1.75 12.72
N VAL A 209 9.43 -1.00 12.17
CA VAL A 209 10.11 0.06 12.91
C VAL A 209 9.12 1.17 13.28
N SER A 210 9.07 1.55 14.56
CA SER A 210 8.23 2.63 15.09
C SER A 210 8.97 3.93 15.35
N GLY A 211 10.29 3.94 15.16
CA GLY A 211 11.15 5.09 15.36
C GLY A 211 12.59 4.69 15.63
N TYR A 212 13.42 5.69 15.88
CA TYR A 212 14.83 5.50 16.20
C TYR A 212 15.23 6.32 17.42
N LYS A 213 16.01 5.70 18.30
CA LYS A 213 16.73 6.39 19.38
C LYS A 213 18.16 6.69 18.89
N VAL A 214 18.51 7.97 18.82
CA VAL A 214 19.84 8.45 18.38
C VAL A 214 20.63 8.88 19.59
N VAL A 215 21.81 8.30 19.80
CA VAL A 215 22.70 8.61 20.93
C VAL A 215 24.10 8.93 20.40
N TYR A 216 24.55 10.19 20.60
CA TYR A 216 25.88 10.59 20.26
C TYR A 216 26.86 10.15 21.36
N GLN A 217 28.03 9.66 20.97
CA GLN A 217 29.14 9.42 21.87
C GLN A 217 29.55 10.75 22.51
N LYS A 218 30.20 10.69 23.67
CA LYS A 218 30.70 11.90 24.33
C LYS A 218 32.21 11.98 24.23
N LYS A 219 32.73 13.18 24.00
CA LYS A 219 34.15 13.51 24.12
C LYS A 219 34.39 14.50 25.22
N GLU A 220 35.53 14.39 25.89
CA GLU A 220 35.98 15.37 26.88
C GLU A 220 36.63 16.57 26.17
N ILE A 221 36.22 17.75 26.50
CA ILE A 221 36.85 19.00 26.04
C ILE A 221 37.17 19.87 27.24
N THR A 222 38.16 20.74 27.09
CA THR A 222 38.43 21.78 28.07
C THR A 222 37.69 23.04 27.65
N ASN A 223 36.81 23.55 28.51
CA ASN A 223 36.09 24.78 28.22
C ASN A 223 37.01 26.03 28.40
N HIS A 224 36.51 27.19 28.03
CA HIS A 224 37.26 28.46 28.13
C HIS A 224 37.67 28.85 29.56
N LEU A 225 37.12 28.21 30.59
CA LEU A 225 37.48 28.38 31.98
C LEU A 225 38.54 27.37 32.47
N GLY A 226 39.06 26.52 31.59
CA GLY A 226 40.00 25.47 31.92
C GLY A 226 39.36 24.19 32.52
N ASN A 227 38.03 24.12 32.61
CA ASN A 227 37.34 22.97 33.18
C ASN A 227 37.10 21.87 32.10
N LYS A 228 37.30 20.62 32.48
CA LYS A 228 36.97 19.48 31.67
C LYS A 228 35.46 19.26 31.66
N VAL A 229 34.85 19.18 30.48
CA VAL A 229 33.43 18.96 30.29
C VAL A 229 33.16 17.88 29.20
N TRP A 230 32.14 17.07 29.40
CA TRP A 230 31.75 16.07 28.43
C TRP A 230 30.70 16.64 27.48
N VAL A 231 30.99 16.61 26.18
CA VAL A 231 30.09 17.09 25.13
C VAL A 231 29.82 15.98 24.12
N PRO A 232 28.70 16.01 23.39
CA PRO A 232 28.48 15.10 22.29
C PRO A 232 29.61 15.20 21.24
N ASP A 233 30.10 14.05 20.81
CA ASP A 233 31.07 13.90 19.74
C ASP A 233 30.36 13.74 18.39
N TYR A 234 30.21 14.82 17.66
CA TYR A 234 29.57 14.82 16.36
C TYR A 234 30.50 14.43 15.21
N ASP A 235 31.82 14.27 15.50
CA ASP A 235 32.81 13.79 14.53
C ASP A 235 32.69 12.25 14.35
N LYS A 236 31.90 11.59 15.20
CA LYS A 236 31.60 10.18 15.16
C LYS A 236 30.14 9.94 14.89
N ASP A 237 29.86 8.88 14.11
CA ASP A 237 28.50 8.45 13.88
C ASP A 237 27.77 8.15 15.19
N PRO A 238 26.49 8.58 15.32
CA PRO A 238 25.72 8.27 16.51
C PRO A 238 25.34 6.79 16.54
N THR A 239 25.18 6.25 17.73
CA THR A 239 24.52 4.95 17.91
C THR A 239 23.03 5.12 17.65
N VAL A 240 22.49 4.37 16.68
CA VAL A 240 21.09 4.40 16.30
C VAL A 240 20.44 3.05 16.63
N THR A 241 19.44 3.08 17.50
CA THR A 241 18.70 1.89 17.93
C THR A 241 17.25 2.01 17.46
N PRO A 242 16.75 1.08 16.62
CA PRO A 242 15.34 1.08 16.24
C PRO A 242 14.43 0.67 17.41
N THR A 243 13.21 1.18 17.39
CA THR A 243 12.07 0.68 18.17
C THR A 243 11.06 0.09 17.21
N THR A 244 10.21 -0.83 17.67
CA THR A 244 9.24 -1.53 16.81
C THR A 244 7.82 -1.40 17.33
N PHE A 245 6.84 -1.66 16.48
CA PHE A 245 5.44 -1.76 16.84
C PHE A 245 5.11 -3.18 17.32
N ASP A 246 4.34 -3.30 18.39
CA ASP A 246 3.91 -4.59 18.93
C ASP A 246 2.74 -5.21 18.16
N LYS A 247 1.93 -4.38 17.51
CA LYS A 247 0.71 -4.78 16.79
C LYS A 247 0.63 -4.10 15.43
N ALA A 248 0.02 -4.78 14.47
CA ALA A 248 -0.27 -4.21 13.17
C ALA A 248 -1.40 -3.15 13.23
N LYS A 249 -1.33 -2.17 12.34
CA LYS A 249 -2.36 -1.14 12.16
C LYS A 249 -2.44 -0.73 10.69
N TYR A 250 -3.64 -0.80 10.14
CA TYR A 250 -3.89 -0.41 8.75
C TYR A 250 -4.84 0.78 8.69
N ASN A 251 -4.47 1.78 7.92
CA ASN A 251 -5.31 2.92 7.62
C ASN A 251 -6.07 2.65 6.31
N ARG A 252 -7.32 3.10 6.21
CA ARG A 252 -8.15 2.91 5.02
C ARG A 252 -8.11 4.13 4.12
N LEU A 253 -8.05 3.88 2.81
CA LEU A 253 -8.39 4.89 1.82
C LEU A 253 -9.91 4.91 1.64
N VAL A 254 -10.53 6.05 1.91
CA VAL A 254 -11.99 6.23 1.82
C VAL A 254 -12.32 7.40 0.90
N LYS A 255 -13.56 7.44 0.39
CA LYS A 255 -14.06 8.47 -0.53
C LYS A 255 -13.24 8.54 -1.84
N LEU A 256 -12.79 7.38 -2.30
CA LEU A 256 -12.19 7.24 -3.62
C LEU A 256 -13.29 7.25 -4.68
N ALA A 257 -13.04 7.88 -5.82
CA ALA A 257 -13.82 7.67 -7.03
C ALA A 257 -13.54 6.27 -7.59
N ASP A 258 -14.47 5.76 -8.39
CA ASP A 258 -14.27 4.49 -9.09
C ASP A 258 -13.08 4.60 -10.05
N GLY A 259 -12.27 3.55 -10.09
CA GLY A 259 -11.15 3.45 -11.02
C GLY A 259 -11.65 3.40 -12.46
N ILE A 260 -10.95 4.08 -13.35
CA ILE A 260 -11.28 4.17 -14.78
C ILE A 260 -10.21 3.45 -15.60
N ASP A 261 -8.93 3.67 -15.25
CA ASP A 261 -7.79 3.11 -15.97
C ASP A 261 -7.27 1.82 -15.32
N ALA A 262 -6.52 1.03 -16.08
CA ALA A 262 -6.02 -0.29 -15.66
C ALA A 262 -5.11 -0.26 -14.42
N HIS A 263 -4.57 0.90 -14.06
CA HIS A 263 -3.69 1.08 -12.90
C HIS A 263 -4.35 1.85 -11.75
N ASP A 264 -5.63 2.17 -11.86
CA ASP A 264 -6.36 2.83 -10.79
C ASP A 264 -6.73 1.86 -9.66
N ALA A 265 -6.91 2.40 -8.47
CA ALA A 265 -7.41 1.63 -7.35
C ALA A 265 -8.88 1.26 -7.56
N VAL A 266 -9.22 0.01 -7.32
CA VAL A 266 -10.60 -0.48 -7.40
C VAL A 266 -11.34 -0.16 -6.10
N THR A 267 -12.54 0.40 -6.19
CA THR A 267 -13.42 0.59 -5.03
C THR A 267 -14.13 -0.71 -4.65
N VAL A 268 -14.55 -0.82 -3.39
CA VAL A 268 -15.38 -1.95 -2.92
C VAL A 268 -16.67 -2.06 -3.74
N GLY A 269 -17.27 -0.92 -4.11
CA GLY A 269 -18.48 -0.90 -4.94
C GLY A 269 -18.28 -1.51 -6.33
N GLN A 270 -17.17 -1.21 -6.99
CA GLN A 270 -16.81 -1.84 -8.28
C GLN A 270 -16.61 -3.35 -8.14
N LEU A 271 -15.93 -3.78 -7.08
CA LEU A 271 -15.71 -5.20 -6.81
C LEU A 271 -17.03 -5.93 -6.54
N GLU A 272 -17.91 -5.36 -5.71
CA GLU A 272 -19.24 -5.93 -5.42
C GLU A 272 -20.10 -6.03 -6.68
N SER A 273 -20.07 -5.00 -7.55
CA SER A 273 -20.76 -5.02 -8.85
C SER A 273 -20.26 -6.14 -9.76
N ALA A 274 -18.94 -6.27 -9.89
CA ALA A 274 -18.33 -7.34 -10.69
C ALA A 274 -18.66 -8.74 -10.16
N ILE A 275 -18.65 -8.92 -8.83
CA ILE A 275 -19.07 -10.18 -8.18
C ILE A 275 -20.55 -10.47 -8.46
N GLY A 276 -21.42 -9.45 -8.36
CA GLY A 276 -22.85 -9.58 -8.64
C GLY A 276 -23.13 -10.00 -10.10
N GLU A 277 -22.43 -9.43 -11.06
CA GLU A 277 -22.51 -9.81 -12.47
C GLU A 277 -22.05 -11.26 -12.69
N LEU A 278 -20.94 -11.66 -12.09
CA LEU A 278 -20.43 -13.03 -12.18
C LEU A 278 -21.41 -14.06 -11.58
N GLN A 279 -22.01 -13.75 -10.42
CA GLN A 279 -23.02 -14.59 -9.80
C GLN A 279 -24.27 -14.72 -10.68
N SER A 280 -24.73 -13.60 -11.28
CA SER A 280 -25.86 -13.59 -12.22
C SER A 280 -25.58 -14.45 -13.46
N ALA A 281 -24.38 -14.31 -14.03
CA ALA A 281 -23.94 -15.13 -15.16
C ALA A 281 -23.87 -16.62 -14.78
N GLY A 282 -23.35 -16.94 -13.61
CA GLY A 282 -23.30 -18.31 -13.07
C GLY A 282 -24.70 -18.93 -12.90
N THR A 283 -25.65 -18.18 -12.36
CA THR A 283 -27.05 -18.62 -12.21
C THR A 283 -27.72 -18.87 -13.57
N LYS A 284 -27.52 -17.98 -14.54
CA LYS A 284 -28.01 -18.15 -15.92
C LYS A 284 -27.43 -19.41 -16.57
N LEU A 285 -26.13 -19.62 -16.44
CA LEU A 285 -25.46 -20.81 -16.97
C LEU A 285 -26.02 -22.10 -16.34
N GLN A 286 -26.15 -22.12 -15.01
CA GLN A 286 -26.72 -23.25 -14.29
C GLN A 286 -28.15 -23.57 -14.77
N THR A 287 -28.99 -22.54 -14.95
CA THR A 287 -30.33 -22.68 -15.47
C THR A 287 -30.31 -23.25 -16.88
N THR A 288 -29.45 -22.77 -17.76
CA THR A 288 -29.29 -23.27 -19.13
C THR A 288 -28.84 -24.73 -19.15
N VAL A 289 -27.90 -25.12 -18.30
CA VAL A 289 -27.41 -26.50 -18.18
C VAL A 289 -28.54 -27.42 -17.68
N ASN A 290 -29.28 -26.98 -16.65
CA ASN A 290 -30.42 -27.78 -16.15
C ASN A 290 -31.48 -27.99 -17.22
N GLN A 291 -31.81 -26.95 -17.99
CA GLN A 291 -32.78 -27.03 -19.11
C GLN A 291 -32.28 -27.97 -20.22
N ALA A 292 -31.00 -27.83 -20.61
CA ALA A 292 -30.43 -28.70 -21.64
C ALA A 292 -30.39 -30.16 -21.21
N THR A 293 -30.06 -30.45 -19.96
CA THR A 293 -30.03 -31.79 -19.39
C THR A 293 -31.44 -32.39 -19.30
N ALA A 294 -32.41 -31.64 -18.79
CA ALA A 294 -33.82 -32.10 -18.77
C ALA A 294 -34.35 -32.37 -20.18
N SER A 295 -34.01 -31.52 -21.15
CA SER A 295 -34.37 -31.71 -22.57
C SER A 295 -33.73 -32.96 -23.17
N SER A 296 -32.48 -33.23 -22.84
CA SER A 296 -31.79 -34.46 -23.27
C SER A 296 -32.44 -35.70 -22.69
N TYR A 297 -32.85 -35.68 -21.42
CA TYR A 297 -33.59 -36.80 -20.81
C TYR A 297 -34.97 -37.00 -21.45
N ALA A 298 -35.68 -35.91 -21.77
CA ALA A 298 -36.95 -36.00 -22.46
C ALA A 298 -36.82 -36.63 -23.86
N LEU A 299 -35.80 -36.22 -24.64
CA LEU A 299 -35.49 -36.80 -25.95
C LEU A 299 -35.06 -38.26 -25.84
N ALA A 300 -34.29 -38.62 -24.83
CA ALA A 300 -33.88 -40.01 -24.59
C ALA A 300 -35.04 -40.91 -24.18
N GLY A 301 -36.10 -40.33 -23.60
CA GLY A 301 -37.35 -41.04 -23.27
C GLY A 301 -38.28 -41.33 -24.45
N LEU A 302 -37.96 -40.86 -25.66
CA LEU A 302 -38.72 -41.12 -26.87
C LEU A 302 -38.40 -42.53 -27.39
N HIS A 303 -39.39 -43.43 -27.35
CA HIS A 303 -39.26 -44.80 -27.85
C HIS A 303 -40.34 -45.13 -28.88
N PRO A 304 -39.99 -45.79 -29.99
CA PRO A 304 -40.98 -46.28 -30.94
C PRO A 304 -41.77 -47.41 -30.32
N ASN A 305 -43.09 -47.42 -30.53
CA ASN A 305 -43.98 -48.50 -30.11
C ASN A 305 -44.45 -49.27 -31.34
N PHE A 306 -43.52 -50.03 -31.90
CA PHE A 306 -43.86 -50.96 -33.03
C PHE A 306 -43.73 -52.39 -32.57
N SER A 307 -44.72 -53.15 -32.85
CA SER A 307 -44.65 -54.60 -32.71
C SER A 307 -43.67 -55.22 -33.69
N GLU A 308 -43.28 -56.48 -33.46
CA GLU A 308 -42.28 -57.13 -34.29
C GLU A 308 -42.93 -57.35 -35.74
N GLY A 309 -42.23 -56.79 -36.73
CA GLY A 309 -42.65 -56.81 -38.10
C GLY A 309 -43.62 -55.70 -38.52
N GLU A 310 -44.07 -54.86 -37.64
CA GLU A 310 -45.01 -53.78 -37.95
C GLU A 310 -44.26 -52.62 -38.68
N THR A 311 -44.93 -51.99 -39.63
CA THR A 311 -44.47 -50.83 -40.39
C THR A 311 -45.50 -49.72 -40.28
N GLY A 312 -45.07 -48.46 -40.39
CA GLY A 312 -45.99 -47.33 -40.32
C GLY A 312 -45.39 -46.16 -39.54
N LEU A 313 -46.22 -45.24 -39.05
CA LEU A 313 -45.90 -44.06 -38.27
C LEU A 313 -46.26 -44.30 -36.80
N GLY A 314 -45.33 -44.09 -35.92
CA GLY A 314 -45.50 -44.10 -34.47
C GLY A 314 -45.24 -42.71 -33.88
N LEU A 315 -46.02 -42.32 -32.90
CA LEU A 315 -45.78 -41.06 -32.11
C LEU A 315 -45.43 -41.43 -30.68
N SER A 316 -44.54 -40.67 -30.09
CA SER A 316 -44.07 -40.86 -28.70
C SER A 316 -43.94 -39.52 -27.97
N VAL A 317 -44.17 -39.56 -26.66
CA VAL A 317 -43.95 -38.42 -25.77
C VAL A 317 -42.92 -38.84 -24.71
N GLY A 318 -41.90 -38.03 -24.53
CA GLY A 318 -40.87 -38.22 -23.51
C GLY A 318 -40.89 -37.10 -22.46
N PHE A 319 -40.58 -37.46 -21.23
CA PHE A 319 -40.46 -36.52 -20.10
C PHE A 319 -39.04 -36.59 -19.55
N GLY A 320 -38.48 -35.44 -19.27
CA GLY A 320 -37.17 -35.32 -18.61
C GLY A 320 -37.26 -34.38 -17.44
N HIS A 321 -36.66 -34.73 -16.31
CA HIS A 321 -36.56 -33.88 -15.15
C HIS A 321 -35.12 -33.86 -14.64
N TYR A 322 -34.57 -32.66 -14.39
CA TYR A 322 -33.24 -32.48 -13.85
C TYR A 322 -33.15 -31.18 -13.01
N HIS A 323 -32.72 -31.31 -11.76
CA HIS A 323 -32.55 -30.18 -10.83
C HIS A 323 -33.70 -29.15 -10.87
N GLY A 324 -34.92 -29.62 -10.67
CA GLY A 324 -36.11 -28.76 -10.62
C GLY A 324 -36.60 -28.26 -11.99
N THR A 325 -35.96 -28.62 -13.09
CA THR A 325 -36.37 -28.28 -14.46
C THR A 325 -36.98 -29.48 -15.15
N THR A 326 -38.16 -29.29 -15.75
CA THR A 326 -38.88 -30.34 -16.50
C THR A 326 -38.96 -29.97 -17.98
N ALA A 327 -38.70 -30.91 -18.84
CA ALA A 327 -38.86 -30.78 -20.28
C ALA A 327 -39.77 -31.88 -20.82
N ILE A 328 -40.48 -31.59 -21.91
CA ILE A 328 -41.34 -32.53 -22.65
C ILE A 328 -40.78 -32.62 -24.07
N ALA A 329 -40.65 -33.84 -24.58
CA ALA A 329 -40.30 -34.09 -25.97
C ALA A 329 -41.42 -34.80 -26.70
N LEU A 330 -41.60 -34.42 -27.96
CA LEU A 330 -42.47 -35.15 -28.91
C LEU A 330 -41.60 -35.81 -29.96
N GLY A 331 -41.89 -37.06 -30.25
CA GLY A 331 -41.18 -37.84 -31.26
C GLY A 331 -42.12 -38.49 -32.29
N ALA A 332 -41.70 -38.50 -33.54
CA ALA A 332 -42.30 -39.23 -34.63
C ALA A 332 -41.28 -40.27 -35.13
N PHE A 333 -41.75 -41.48 -35.30
CA PHE A 333 -40.99 -42.63 -35.82
C PHE A 333 -41.68 -43.16 -37.05
N TYR A 334 -40.92 -43.24 -38.15
CA TYR A 334 -41.44 -43.76 -39.37
C TYR A 334 -40.69 -45.04 -39.81
N ARG A 335 -41.37 -46.17 -39.94
CA ARG A 335 -40.79 -47.45 -40.26
C ARG A 335 -41.36 -47.93 -41.61
N PRO A 336 -40.71 -47.54 -42.76
CA PRO A 336 -41.14 -47.87 -44.08
C PRO A 336 -40.96 -49.35 -44.36
N THR A 337 -39.96 -49.99 -43.76
CA THR A 337 -39.71 -51.44 -43.90
C THR A 337 -39.28 -51.98 -42.54
N ARG A 338 -39.35 -53.31 -42.35
CA ARG A 338 -38.96 -54.01 -41.12
C ARG A 338 -37.48 -53.70 -40.70
N ASN A 339 -36.66 -53.30 -41.67
CA ASN A 339 -35.23 -53.10 -41.47
C ASN A 339 -34.80 -51.63 -41.41
N ILE A 340 -35.71 -50.68 -41.71
CA ILE A 340 -35.37 -49.24 -41.75
C ILE A 340 -36.33 -48.47 -40.85
N GLN A 341 -35.84 -47.64 -40.03
CA GLN A 341 -36.59 -46.74 -39.18
C GLN A 341 -35.98 -45.32 -39.19
N TRP A 342 -36.82 -44.34 -39.38
CA TRP A 342 -36.49 -42.92 -39.22
C TRP A 342 -37.09 -42.43 -37.92
N ASN A 343 -36.40 -41.49 -37.26
CA ASN A 343 -36.94 -40.82 -36.09
C ASN A 343 -36.67 -39.32 -36.19
N LEU A 344 -37.62 -38.56 -35.72
CA LEU A 344 -37.53 -37.11 -35.53
C LEU A 344 -38.14 -36.80 -34.17
N GLY A 345 -37.38 -36.08 -33.32
CA GLY A 345 -37.84 -35.66 -32.01
C GLY A 345 -37.62 -34.16 -31.82
N THR A 346 -38.50 -33.50 -31.09
CA THR A 346 -38.37 -32.09 -30.70
C THR A 346 -38.74 -31.93 -29.24
N VAL A 347 -38.07 -30.96 -28.58
CA VAL A 347 -38.38 -30.59 -27.21
C VAL A 347 -39.30 -29.39 -27.20
N ILE A 348 -40.33 -29.44 -26.37
CA ILE A 348 -41.23 -28.33 -26.10
C ILE A 348 -40.98 -27.86 -24.66
N GLY A 349 -40.40 -26.65 -24.49
CA GLY A 349 -40.14 -26.10 -23.19
C GLY A 349 -39.78 -24.61 -23.25
N LYS A 350 -39.88 -23.90 -22.13
CA LYS A 350 -39.44 -22.51 -22.04
C LYS A 350 -37.91 -22.45 -22.15
N GLY A 351 -37.40 -21.84 -23.22
CA GLY A 351 -36.00 -21.43 -23.33
C GLY A 351 -35.04 -22.36 -24.05
N ASN A 352 -35.39 -23.63 -24.31
CA ASN A 352 -34.57 -24.54 -25.10
C ASN A 352 -35.43 -25.30 -26.10
N GLN A 353 -35.39 -24.88 -27.33
CA GLN A 353 -35.95 -25.64 -28.45
C GLN A 353 -34.81 -26.46 -29.06
N GLY A 354 -34.94 -27.73 -29.06
CA GLY A 354 -33.99 -28.65 -29.67
C GLY A 354 -34.72 -29.69 -30.49
N PHE A 355 -34.10 -30.18 -31.53
CA PHE A 355 -34.58 -31.31 -32.27
C PHE A 355 -33.48 -32.35 -32.45
N ASN A 356 -33.85 -33.59 -32.54
CA ASN A 356 -32.98 -34.66 -32.96
C ASN A 356 -33.61 -35.43 -34.12
N GLY A 357 -32.79 -35.96 -34.96
CA GLY A 357 -33.23 -36.84 -36.04
C GLY A 357 -32.18 -37.91 -36.29
N GLY A 358 -32.65 -39.05 -36.68
CA GLY A 358 -31.80 -40.19 -36.98
C GLY A 358 -32.48 -41.23 -37.82
N PHE A 359 -31.72 -42.17 -38.32
CA PHE A 359 -32.23 -43.38 -38.96
C PHE A 359 -31.45 -44.58 -38.46
N SER A 360 -32.12 -45.71 -38.38
CA SER A 360 -31.52 -46.98 -38.04
C SER A 360 -31.82 -48.04 -39.14
N ILE A 361 -30.85 -48.84 -39.44
CA ILE A 361 -30.95 -49.93 -40.41
C ILE A 361 -30.49 -51.19 -39.68
N LYS A 362 -31.38 -52.22 -39.76
CA LYS A 362 -31.05 -53.57 -39.32
C LYS A 362 -30.23 -54.26 -40.40
N VAL A 363 -29.00 -54.60 -40.14
CA VAL A 363 -28.09 -55.30 -41.04
C VAL A 363 -27.91 -56.72 -40.53
N GLY A 364 -28.29 -57.71 -41.33
CA GLY A 364 -28.13 -59.11 -40.97
C GLY A 364 -29.31 -59.95 -41.45
N PRO A 365 -29.22 -61.30 -41.46
CA PRO A 365 -30.32 -62.18 -41.85
C PRO A 365 -31.48 -62.09 -40.87
N GLU A 366 -32.70 -62.11 -41.36
CA GLU A 366 -33.92 -62.27 -40.51
C GLU A 366 -33.75 -63.52 -39.64
N SER A 367 -34.11 -63.41 -38.36
CA SER A 367 -34.09 -64.57 -37.51
C SER A 367 -35.14 -65.60 -38.06
N LYS A 368 -34.68 -66.79 -38.31
CA LYS A 368 -35.53 -67.86 -38.83
C LYS A 368 -36.83 -68.12 -38.03
N LYS A 369 -36.82 -67.66 -36.75
CA LYS A 369 -37.92 -67.80 -35.83
C LYS A 369 -39.19 -66.99 -36.25
N VAL A 370 -38.98 -65.74 -36.71
CA VAL A 370 -40.07 -64.82 -37.11
C VAL A 370 -40.66 -65.27 -38.47
N ALA A 371 -39.82 -65.77 -39.39
CA ALA A 371 -40.30 -66.30 -40.67
C ALA A 371 -41.18 -67.54 -40.49
N ASN A 372 -40.82 -68.44 -39.54
CA ASN A 372 -41.61 -69.63 -39.25
C ASN A 372 -42.91 -69.29 -38.52
N GLU A 373 -42.94 -68.41 -37.51
CA GLU A 373 -44.22 -68.03 -36.87
C GLU A 373 -45.16 -67.32 -37.81
N SER A 374 -44.68 -66.48 -38.71
CA SER A 374 -45.50 -65.85 -39.73
C SER A 374 -46.06 -66.86 -40.80
N MET A 375 -45.26 -67.87 -41.11
CA MET A 375 -45.65 -68.90 -41.99
C MET A 375 -46.68 -69.86 -41.34
N GLU A 376 -46.47 -70.27 -40.09
CA GLU A 376 -47.40 -71.06 -39.29
C GLU A 376 -48.76 -70.36 -39.10
N ALA A 377 -48.74 -69.03 -38.79
CA ALA A 377 -49.99 -68.27 -38.72
C ALA A 377 -50.75 -68.21 -40.07
N ARG A 378 -50.02 -68.05 -41.17
CA ARG A 378 -50.56 -68.04 -42.48
C ARG A 378 -51.15 -69.43 -42.86
N ILE A 379 -50.47 -70.50 -42.46
CA ILE A 379 -50.97 -71.88 -42.68
C ILE A 379 -52.21 -72.13 -41.82
N ALA A 380 -52.19 -71.70 -40.54
CA ALA A 380 -53.31 -71.80 -39.63
C ALA A 380 -54.54 -71.05 -40.16
N ILE A 381 -54.41 -69.87 -40.69
CA ILE A 381 -55.48 -69.06 -41.27
C ILE A 381 -56.02 -69.75 -42.54
N ARG A 382 -55.17 -70.30 -43.41
CA ARG A 382 -55.56 -71.02 -44.58
C ARG A 382 -56.32 -72.30 -44.22
N THR A 383 -55.84 -73.04 -43.23
CA THR A 383 -56.49 -74.29 -42.80
C THR A 383 -57.81 -74.01 -42.10
N THR A 384 -57.94 -72.93 -41.36
CA THR A 384 -59.19 -72.48 -40.73
C THR A 384 -60.20 -72.03 -41.77
N ASN A 385 -59.79 -71.26 -42.77
CA ASN A 385 -60.69 -70.87 -43.89
C ASN A 385 -61.08 -72.01 -44.75
N PHE A 386 -60.24 -73.03 -44.98
CA PHE A 386 -60.58 -74.25 -45.68
C PHE A 386 -61.63 -75.08 -44.91
N ARG A 387 -61.50 -75.24 -43.57
CA ARG A 387 -62.48 -75.91 -42.70
C ARG A 387 -63.80 -75.18 -42.62
N ILE A 388 -63.84 -73.86 -42.63
CA ILE A 388 -65.05 -73.07 -42.66
C ILE A 388 -65.78 -73.26 -44.02
N GLY A 389 -65.03 -73.31 -45.14
CA GLY A 389 -65.60 -73.60 -46.48
C GLY A 389 -66.22 -74.99 -46.61
N GLU A 390 -65.63 -76.02 -45.96
CA GLU A 390 -66.21 -77.39 -45.93
C GLU A 390 -67.44 -77.48 -45.01
N SER A 391 -67.53 -76.68 -43.94
CA SER A 391 -68.72 -76.70 -43.06
C SER A 391 -69.94 -75.94 -43.61
N LEU A 392 -69.72 -75.05 -44.60
CA LEU A 392 -70.77 -74.30 -45.27
C LEU A 392 -71.37 -75.04 -46.50
N ASN A 393 -70.71 -76.12 -46.92
CA ASN A 393 -71.19 -76.99 -48.05
C ASN A 393 -71.77 -78.33 -47.60
N LYS A 394 -72.10 -78.44 -46.33
CA LYS A 394 -72.98 -79.50 -45.80
C LYS A 394 -74.26 -78.83 -45.28
#